data_1e993099b013318ce0bd25f11a514f4c
#
_entry.id   1e993099b013318ce0bd25f11a514f4c
#
_cell.length_a   1.000
_cell.length_b   1.000
_cell.length_c   1.000
_cell.angle_alpha   90.00
_cell.angle_beta   90.00
_cell.angle_gamma   90.00
#
_symmetry.space_group_name_H-M   'P 1'
#
loop_
_entity.id
_entity.type
_entity.pdbx_description
1 polymer ?
#
loop_
_entity_poly.entity_id
_entity_poly.type
_entity_poly.pdbx_seq_one_letter_code
_entity_poly.pdbx_strand_id
1 'polypeptide(L)'
;MLWGGGVMLEWSNEFSVKNAYLDNQHKQLFQYVADAYNLTKNGVKNKESLLLLINKILEYSKEHFRDEESYMQRINYPLLRKHKESHQKMIATIHKIRANLGDSQKDSIEVYSFLKNWLLNHILQEDKKIEAYRSRLIDINEIPYTLEQQTQILAQTYNVQQEQQHIYICLCPLKEFEVCDTLHKSMQINQTLLRCKTCKQPLVFKDIKLDDEKHFDALAKKYFH
;
A
#
# COMPACT_ATOMS: atom_id res chain seq x y z
N MET A 1 2.89 -12.88 -41.55
CA MET A 1 2.44 -12.93 -40.15
C MET A 1 3.16 -11.81 -39.42
N LEU A 2 2.44 -10.73 -39.12
CA LEU A 2 2.99 -9.53 -38.48
C LEU A 2 3.19 -9.81 -36.97
N TRP A 3 4.41 -10.00 -36.57
CA TRP A 3 4.77 -9.98 -35.15
C TRP A 3 4.62 -8.54 -34.65
N GLY A 4 3.52 -8.26 -33.96
CA GLY A 4 3.30 -6.97 -33.35
C GLY A 4 4.43 -6.70 -32.39
N GLY A 5 5.27 -5.71 -32.71
CA GLY A 5 6.29 -5.22 -31.82
C GLY A 5 5.64 -4.77 -30.49
N GLY A 6 5.82 -5.56 -29.45
CA GLY A 6 5.30 -5.23 -28.12
C GLY A 6 5.91 -3.91 -27.67
N VAL A 7 5.07 -2.97 -27.31
CA VAL A 7 5.51 -1.70 -26.70
C VAL A 7 6.11 -2.03 -25.33
N MET A 8 7.32 -1.52 -25.07
CA MET A 8 7.95 -1.63 -23.75
C MET A 8 7.04 -0.97 -22.71
N LEU A 9 6.80 -1.66 -21.62
CA LEU A 9 5.99 -1.13 -20.53
C LEU A 9 6.81 -0.13 -19.71
N GLU A 10 6.34 1.11 -19.64
CA GLU A 10 6.95 2.17 -18.87
C GLU A 10 6.01 2.68 -17.77
N TRP A 11 6.60 3.15 -16.70
CA TRP A 11 5.83 3.77 -15.61
C TRP A 11 5.21 5.09 -16.06
N SER A 12 3.95 5.29 -15.71
CA SER A 12 3.27 6.58 -15.81
C SER A 12 2.50 6.90 -14.51
N ASN A 13 2.13 8.16 -14.34
CA ASN A 13 1.33 8.56 -13.16
C ASN A 13 -0.05 7.90 -13.12
N GLU A 14 -0.52 7.32 -14.22
CA GLU A 14 -1.75 6.54 -14.26
C GLU A 14 -1.69 5.28 -13.39
N PHE A 15 -0.48 4.76 -13.14
CA PHE A 15 -0.25 3.60 -12.29
C PHE A 15 -0.07 3.98 -10.80
N SER A 16 0.02 5.28 -10.48
CA SER A 16 0.21 5.73 -9.10
C SER A 16 -0.96 5.33 -8.21
N VAL A 17 -0.64 4.74 -7.07
CA VAL A 17 -1.57 4.45 -5.96
C VAL A 17 -1.56 5.57 -4.91
N LYS A 18 -1.02 6.75 -5.27
CA LYS A 18 -0.92 7.95 -4.40
C LYS A 18 -0.19 7.67 -3.08
N ASN A 19 0.68 6.69 -3.07
CA ASN A 19 1.60 6.38 -1.99
C ASN A 19 3.01 6.35 -2.56
N ALA A 20 3.80 7.40 -2.29
CA ALA A 20 5.13 7.56 -2.89
C ALA A 20 6.07 6.38 -2.61
N TYR A 21 5.93 5.73 -1.46
CA TYR A 21 6.74 4.55 -1.12
C TYR A 21 6.37 3.35 -1.99
N LEU A 22 5.07 3.01 -2.08
CA LEU A 22 4.59 1.92 -2.94
C LEU A 22 4.80 2.24 -4.42
N ASP A 23 4.57 3.50 -4.84
CA ASP A 23 4.83 3.93 -6.22
C ASP A 23 6.30 3.73 -6.62
N ASN A 24 7.25 3.96 -5.72
CA ASN A 24 8.67 3.68 -5.99
C ASN A 24 8.95 2.18 -6.10
N GLN A 25 8.28 1.36 -5.30
CA GLN A 25 8.38 -0.09 -5.42
C GLN A 25 7.76 -0.59 -6.75
N HIS A 26 6.61 -0.04 -7.16
CA HIS A 26 6.02 -0.34 -8.47
C HIS A 26 6.95 0.04 -9.62
N LYS A 27 7.60 1.20 -9.58
CA LYS A 27 8.59 1.60 -10.61
C LYS A 27 9.71 0.56 -10.75
N GLN A 28 10.17 -0.02 -9.64
CA GLN A 28 11.17 -1.08 -9.69
C GLN A 28 10.61 -2.37 -10.34
N LEU A 29 9.34 -2.71 -10.08
CA LEU A 29 8.68 -3.84 -10.76
C LEU A 29 8.54 -3.59 -12.27
N PHE A 30 8.19 -2.34 -12.68
CA PHE A 30 8.20 -1.95 -14.10
C PHE A 30 9.59 -2.12 -14.72
N GLN A 31 10.67 -1.77 -14.00
CA GLN A 31 12.04 -2.00 -14.50
C GLN A 31 12.31 -3.49 -14.72
N TYR A 32 11.90 -4.37 -13.82
CA TYR A 32 12.06 -5.82 -14.03
C TYR A 32 11.26 -6.34 -15.23
N VAL A 33 10.08 -5.77 -15.51
CA VAL A 33 9.31 -6.11 -16.73
C VAL A 33 10.05 -5.64 -17.98
N ALA A 34 10.67 -4.45 -17.94
CA ALA A 34 11.52 -3.95 -19.04
C ALA A 34 12.76 -4.83 -19.25
N ASP A 35 13.40 -5.29 -18.17
CA ASP A 35 14.54 -6.21 -18.26
C ASP A 35 14.10 -7.56 -18.88
N ALA A 36 12.95 -8.10 -18.50
CA ALA A 36 12.37 -9.29 -19.13
C ALA A 36 12.11 -9.08 -20.64
N TYR A 37 11.58 -7.91 -21.02
CA TYR A 37 11.40 -7.55 -22.44
C TYR A 37 12.70 -7.53 -23.21
N ASN A 38 13.76 -6.96 -22.66
CA ASN A 38 15.07 -6.92 -23.30
C ASN A 38 15.63 -8.33 -23.55
N LEU A 39 15.39 -9.26 -22.61
CA LEU A 39 15.78 -10.67 -22.80
C LEU A 39 15.02 -11.35 -23.95
N THR A 40 13.81 -10.90 -24.31
CA THR A 40 13.09 -11.45 -25.48
C THR A 40 13.73 -11.09 -26.82
N LYS A 41 14.48 -9.96 -26.85
CA LYS A 41 15.08 -9.44 -28.09
C LYS A 41 16.40 -10.10 -28.45
N ASN A 42 17.12 -10.61 -27.46
CA ASN A 42 18.54 -10.96 -27.64
C ASN A 42 18.76 -12.29 -28.34
N GLY A 43 17.74 -13.06 -28.73
CA GLY A 43 17.85 -14.25 -29.58
C GLY A 43 18.83 -15.36 -29.12
N VAL A 44 19.52 -15.17 -28.00
CA VAL A 44 20.54 -16.03 -27.45
C VAL A 44 19.95 -16.90 -26.33
N LYS A 45 20.56 -18.03 -26.06
CA LYS A 45 20.25 -18.86 -24.89
C LYS A 45 20.35 -18.03 -23.60
N ASN A 46 19.23 -17.72 -22.98
CA ASN A 46 19.11 -16.74 -21.90
C ASN A 46 18.65 -17.34 -20.56
N LYS A 47 18.70 -18.68 -20.42
CA LYS A 47 18.18 -19.36 -19.24
C LYS A 47 18.78 -18.82 -17.92
N GLU A 48 20.08 -18.66 -17.87
CA GLU A 48 20.75 -18.15 -16.67
C GLU A 48 20.31 -16.72 -16.34
N SER A 49 20.26 -15.85 -17.34
CA SER A 49 19.81 -14.45 -17.18
C SER A 49 18.35 -14.40 -16.73
N LEU A 50 17.48 -15.24 -17.30
CA LEU A 50 16.07 -15.35 -16.89
C LEU A 50 15.93 -15.87 -15.45
N LEU A 51 16.70 -16.89 -15.07
CA LEU A 51 16.71 -17.41 -13.70
C LEU A 51 17.15 -16.33 -12.71
N LEU A 52 18.22 -15.60 -13.05
CA LEU A 52 18.68 -14.48 -12.22
C LEU A 52 17.61 -13.39 -12.06
N LEU A 53 16.95 -13.00 -13.16
CA LEU A 53 15.86 -12.03 -13.14
C LEU A 53 14.68 -12.52 -12.33
N ILE A 54 14.24 -13.77 -12.54
CA ILE A 54 13.13 -14.39 -11.77
C ILE A 54 13.43 -14.40 -10.27
N ASN A 55 14.65 -14.74 -9.87
CA ASN A 55 15.05 -14.73 -8.47
C ASN A 55 14.98 -13.30 -7.87
N LYS A 56 15.49 -12.29 -8.58
CA LYS A 56 15.38 -10.88 -8.17
C LYS A 56 13.93 -10.46 -7.99
N ILE A 57 13.07 -10.83 -8.94
CA ILE A 57 11.63 -10.52 -8.88
C ILE A 57 10.98 -11.19 -7.66
N LEU A 58 11.26 -12.46 -7.42
CA LEU A 58 10.71 -13.20 -6.28
C LEU A 58 11.10 -12.57 -4.94
N GLU A 59 12.36 -12.18 -4.78
CA GLU A 59 12.83 -11.52 -3.55
C GLU A 59 12.19 -10.17 -3.37
N TYR A 60 12.22 -9.34 -4.42
CA TYR A 60 11.65 -8.01 -4.38
C TYR A 60 10.12 -8.03 -4.16
N SER A 61 9.42 -8.94 -4.83
CA SER A 61 7.97 -9.08 -4.66
C SER A 61 7.59 -9.47 -3.22
N LYS A 62 8.39 -10.29 -2.54
CA LYS A 62 8.13 -10.64 -1.13
C LYS A 62 8.21 -9.40 -0.21
N GLU A 63 9.19 -8.55 -0.45
CA GLU A 63 9.34 -7.30 0.30
C GLU A 63 8.20 -6.34 0.00
N HIS A 64 7.93 -6.09 -1.27
CA HIS A 64 6.83 -5.24 -1.71
C HIS A 64 5.47 -5.69 -1.16
N PHE A 65 5.13 -6.96 -1.31
CA PHE A 65 3.86 -7.51 -0.83
C PHE A 65 3.71 -7.41 0.68
N ARG A 66 4.78 -7.68 1.43
CA ARG A 66 4.79 -7.50 2.88
C ARG A 66 4.48 -6.06 3.27
N ASP A 67 5.12 -5.10 2.60
CA ASP A 67 4.98 -3.69 2.92
C ASP A 67 3.59 -3.17 2.54
N GLU A 68 3.07 -3.58 1.38
CA GLU A 68 1.73 -3.24 0.93
C GLU A 68 0.64 -3.88 1.80
N GLU A 69 0.76 -5.15 2.15
CA GLU A 69 -0.14 -5.85 3.04
C GLU A 69 -0.15 -5.24 4.45
N SER A 70 1.03 -4.84 4.95
CA SER A 70 1.16 -4.12 6.21
C SER A 70 0.47 -2.75 6.14
N TYR A 71 0.59 -2.06 5.00
CA TYR A 71 -0.10 -0.81 4.78
C TYR A 71 -1.63 -1.00 4.76
N MET A 72 -2.14 -1.98 4.00
CA MET A 72 -3.57 -2.31 3.95
C MET A 72 -4.12 -2.71 5.32
N GLN A 73 -3.35 -3.45 6.11
CA GLN A 73 -3.74 -3.82 7.47
C GLN A 73 -3.91 -2.60 8.36
N ARG A 74 -2.98 -1.65 8.29
CA ARG A 74 -3.03 -0.41 9.10
C ARG A 74 -4.24 0.46 8.78
N ILE A 75 -4.68 0.48 7.52
CA ILE A 75 -5.87 1.25 7.09
C ILE A 75 -7.16 0.44 7.20
N ASN A 76 -7.13 -0.77 7.77
CA ASN A 76 -8.27 -1.69 7.84
C ASN A 76 -8.93 -1.93 6.47
N TYR A 77 -8.11 -2.18 5.43
CA TYR A 77 -8.62 -2.39 4.08
C TYR A 77 -9.49 -3.66 3.99
N PRO A 78 -10.77 -3.56 3.59
CA PRO A 78 -11.71 -4.67 3.70
C PRO A 78 -11.38 -5.86 2.77
N LEU A 79 -10.64 -5.63 1.68
CA LEU A 79 -10.28 -6.68 0.73
C LEU A 79 -8.86 -7.24 0.95
N LEU A 80 -8.20 -6.94 2.08
CA LEU A 80 -6.85 -7.38 2.39
C LEU A 80 -6.67 -8.90 2.18
N ARG A 81 -7.60 -9.74 2.66
CA ARG A 81 -7.49 -11.19 2.51
C ARG A 81 -7.44 -11.61 1.05
N LYS A 82 -8.36 -11.05 0.23
CA LYS A 82 -8.41 -11.36 -1.22
C LYS A 82 -7.15 -10.89 -1.94
N HIS A 83 -6.62 -9.74 -1.55
CA HIS A 83 -5.39 -9.18 -2.11
C HIS A 83 -4.18 -10.07 -1.79
N LYS A 84 -4.04 -10.55 -0.54
CA LYS A 84 -3.02 -11.54 -0.16
C LYS A 84 -3.09 -12.83 -0.98
N GLU A 85 -4.29 -13.31 -1.27
CA GLU A 85 -4.49 -14.50 -2.12
C GLU A 85 -3.98 -14.26 -3.55
N SER A 86 -4.13 -13.03 -4.09
CA SER A 86 -3.57 -12.63 -5.38
C SER A 86 -2.05 -12.66 -5.39
N HIS A 87 -1.41 -12.08 -4.37
CA HIS A 87 0.05 -12.14 -4.17
C HIS A 87 0.58 -13.58 -4.11
N GLN A 88 -0.08 -14.43 -3.33
CA GLN A 88 0.32 -15.85 -3.21
C GLN A 88 0.23 -16.59 -4.54
N LYS A 89 -0.84 -16.34 -5.33
CA LYS A 89 -1.01 -16.93 -6.66
C LYS A 89 0.10 -16.50 -7.61
N MET A 90 0.47 -15.23 -7.58
CA MET A 90 1.58 -14.70 -8.38
C MET A 90 2.88 -15.43 -8.06
N ILE A 91 3.25 -15.48 -6.78
CA ILE A 91 4.48 -16.15 -6.33
C ILE A 91 4.48 -17.63 -6.74
N ALA A 92 3.36 -18.33 -6.54
CA ALA A 92 3.23 -19.74 -6.93
C ALA A 92 3.37 -19.92 -8.46
N THR A 93 2.83 -19.02 -9.25
CA THR A 93 2.93 -19.07 -10.71
C THR A 93 4.35 -18.83 -11.18
N ILE A 94 5.07 -17.85 -10.61
CA ILE A 94 6.48 -17.61 -10.94
C ILE A 94 7.34 -18.83 -10.56
N HIS A 95 7.10 -19.49 -9.44
CA HIS A 95 7.80 -20.71 -9.09
C HIS A 95 7.56 -21.83 -10.11
N LYS A 96 6.33 -21.99 -10.63
CA LYS A 96 6.03 -22.95 -11.69
C LYS A 96 6.75 -22.63 -13.00
N ILE A 97 6.73 -21.36 -13.42
CA ILE A 97 7.48 -20.89 -14.59
C ILE A 97 8.96 -21.21 -14.42
N ARG A 98 9.55 -20.84 -13.27
CA ARG A 98 10.97 -21.11 -12.97
C ARG A 98 11.32 -22.59 -13.05
N ALA A 99 10.47 -23.47 -12.52
CA ALA A 99 10.71 -24.91 -12.53
C ALA A 99 10.68 -25.54 -13.93
N ASN A 100 9.88 -24.97 -14.84
CA ASN A 100 9.70 -25.45 -16.20
C ASN A 100 10.52 -24.66 -17.24
N LEU A 101 11.39 -23.75 -16.78
CA LEU A 101 12.14 -22.86 -17.66
C LEU A 101 13.13 -23.65 -18.52
N GLY A 102 12.94 -23.56 -19.83
CA GLY A 102 13.86 -24.07 -20.83
C GLY A 102 14.93 -23.04 -21.21
N ASP A 103 15.52 -23.23 -22.39
CA ASP A 103 16.53 -22.33 -22.94
C ASP A 103 16.11 -21.91 -24.36
N SER A 104 14.88 -21.38 -24.46
CA SER A 104 14.32 -20.97 -25.73
C SER A 104 13.83 -19.51 -25.67
N GLN A 105 13.78 -18.88 -26.82
CA GLN A 105 13.16 -17.54 -26.93
C GLN A 105 11.69 -17.55 -26.49
N LYS A 106 11.00 -18.67 -26.64
CA LYS A 106 9.62 -18.83 -26.18
C LYS A 106 9.52 -18.66 -24.67
N ASP A 107 10.47 -19.20 -23.90
CA ASP A 107 10.50 -19.05 -22.43
C ASP A 107 10.66 -17.59 -22.02
N SER A 108 11.53 -16.84 -22.71
CA SER A 108 11.70 -15.39 -22.45
C SER A 108 10.41 -14.62 -22.71
N ILE A 109 9.70 -14.95 -23.81
CA ILE A 109 8.42 -14.33 -24.16
C ILE A 109 7.33 -14.67 -23.12
N GLU A 110 7.29 -15.91 -22.65
CA GLU A 110 6.33 -16.37 -21.65
C GLU A 110 6.53 -15.63 -20.31
N VAL A 111 7.78 -15.57 -19.83
CA VAL A 111 8.14 -14.81 -18.61
C VAL A 111 7.73 -13.35 -18.74
N TYR A 112 8.13 -12.67 -19.82
CA TYR A 112 7.76 -11.28 -20.05
C TYR A 112 6.25 -11.07 -20.09
N SER A 113 5.54 -11.90 -20.86
CA SER A 113 4.08 -11.78 -21.02
C SER A 113 3.35 -12.00 -19.70
N PHE A 114 3.78 -12.96 -18.91
CA PHE A 114 3.22 -13.19 -17.60
C PHE A 114 3.45 -11.99 -16.67
N LEU A 115 4.68 -11.53 -16.54
CA LEU A 115 5.04 -10.42 -15.64
C LEU A 115 4.30 -9.13 -16.02
N LYS A 116 4.30 -8.79 -17.31
CA LYS A 116 3.59 -7.62 -17.84
C LYS A 116 2.10 -7.66 -17.52
N ASN A 117 1.45 -8.77 -17.88
CA ASN A 117 0.00 -8.88 -17.73
C ASN A 117 -0.39 -8.91 -16.25
N TRP A 118 0.37 -9.63 -15.44
CA TRP A 118 0.11 -9.68 -14.01
C TRP A 118 0.27 -8.29 -13.37
N LEU A 119 1.40 -7.60 -13.59
CA LEU A 119 1.66 -6.29 -13.00
C LEU A 119 0.60 -5.26 -13.37
N LEU A 120 0.25 -5.18 -14.65
CA LEU A 120 -0.79 -4.25 -15.12
C LEU A 120 -2.15 -4.54 -14.49
N ASN A 121 -2.57 -5.82 -14.47
CA ASN A 121 -3.85 -6.20 -13.90
C ASN A 121 -3.86 -5.96 -12.39
N HIS A 122 -2.78 -6.29 -11.69
CA HIS A 122 -2.67 -6.12 -10.25
C HIS A 122 -2.79 -4.64 -9.87
N ILE A 123 -1.95 -3.77 -10.43
CA ILE A 123 -1.99 -2.35 -10.13
C ILE A 123 -3.35 -1.73 -10.50
N LEU A 124 -3.84 -1.97 -11.72
CA LEU A 124 -5.05 -1.30 -12.21
C LEU A 124 -6.35 -1.85 -11.59
N GLN A 125 -6.41 -3.14 -11.25
CA GLN A 125 -7.63 -3.78 -10.78
C GLN A 125 -7.65 -4.01 -9.26
N GLU A 126 -6.49 -4.05 -8.60
CA GLU A 126 -6.38 -4.38 -7.18
C GLU A 126 -5.82 -3.20 -6.37
N ASP A 127 -4.62 -2.70 -6.69
CA ASP A 127 -3.99 -1.62 -5.91
C ASP A 127 -4.74 -0.29 -6.04
N LYS A 128 -5.29 -0.01 -7.22
CA LYS A 128 -6.17 1.16 -7.45
C LYS A 128 -7.42 1.14 -6.56
N LYS A 129 -7.88 -0.02 -6.12
CA LYS A 129 -8.99 -0.10 -5.15
C LYS A 129 -8.55 0.35 -3.76
N ILE A 130 -7.29 0.17 -3.40
CA ILE A 130 -6.73 0.70 -2.16
C ILE A 130 -6.73 2.24 -2.22
N GLU A 131 -6.31 2.80 -3.36
CA GLU A 131 -6.39 4.25 -3.60
C GLU A 131 -7.83 4.76 -3.53
N ALA A 132 -8.76 4.08 -4.20
CA ALA A 132 -10.18 4.43 -4.18
C ALA A 132 -10.80 4.33 -2.78
N TYR A 133 -10.41 3.33 -2.00
CA TYR A 133 -10.81 3.22 -0.60
C TYR A 133 -10.27 4.40 0.22
N ARG A 134 -9.02 4.80 0.00
CA ARG A 134 -8.39 5.95 0.66
C ARG A 134 -8.99 7.28 0.22
N SER A 135 -9.42 7.41 -1.04
CA SER A 135 -9.96 8.67 -1.57
C SER A 135 -11.32 9.05 -1.01
N ARG A 136 -11.98 8.15 -0.25
CA ARG A 136 -13.15 8.48 0.58
C ARG A 136 -12.77 9.35 1.78
N LEU A 137 -11.67 10.05 1.69
CA LEU A 137 -11.08 10.84 2.77
C LEU A 137 -11.59 12.28 2.69
N ILE A 138 -11.91 12.84 3.84
CA ILE A 138 -12.05 14.29 3.97
C ILE A 138 -10.66 14.90 3.79
N ASP A 139 -10.51 15.79 2.82
CA ASP A 139 -9.33 16.64 2.77
C ASP A 139 -9.43 17.65 3.92
N ILE A 140 -8.43 17.67 4.81
CA ILE A 140 -8.40 18.63 5.93
C ILE A 140 -8.49 20.08 5.44
N ASN A 141 -8.08 20.35 4.17
CA ASN A 141 -8.22 21.69 3.59
C ASN A 141 -9.67 22.03 3.20
N GLU A 142 -10.56 21.03 3.05
CA GLU A 142 -11.99 21.23 2.80
C GLU A 142 -12.78 21.39 4.10
N ILE A 143 -12.19 21.06 5.24
CA ILE A 143 -12.78 21.39 6.54
C ILE A 143 -12.55 22.88 6.77
N PRO A 144 -13.61 23.68 6.96
CA PRO A 144 -13.49 25.16 7.07
C PRO A 144 -12.66 25.63 8.26
N TYR A 145 -12.18 24.71 9.09
CA TYR A 145 -11.36 24.98 10.26
C TYR A 145 -10.10 24.13 10.22
N THR A 146 -8.96 24.72 10.63
CA THR A 146 -7.75 23.92 10.88
C THR A 146 -8.00 22.93 12.02
N LEU A 147 -7.23 21.86 12.10
CA LEU A 147 -7.32 20.90 13.21
C LEU A 147 -7.20 21.62 14.58
N GLU A 148 -6.31 22.63 14.65
CA GLU A 148 -6.14 23.46 15.84
C GLU A 148 -7.39 24.30 16.15
N GLN A 149 -8.03 24.87 15.13
CA GLN A 149 -9.28 25.62 15.30
C GLN A 149 -10.45 24.72 15.68
N GLN A 150 -10.56 23.52 15.10
CA GLN A 150 -11.54 22.53 15.53
C GLN A 150 -11.30 22.05 16.96
N THR A 151 -10.05 21.81 17.33
CA THR A 151 -9.69 21.44 18.70
C THR A 151 -10.02 22.58 19.68
N GLN A 152 -9.78 23.84 19.29
CA GLN A 152 -10.14 25.01 20.11
C GLN A 152 -11.66 25.20 20.26
N ILE A 153 -12.41 25.02 19.17
CA ILE A 153 -13.89 25.09 19.19
C ILE A 153 -14.45 23.96 20.06
N LEU A 154 -13.96 22.74 19.89
CA LEU A 154 -14.35 21.60 20.71
C LEU A 154 -13.92 21.79 22.17
N ALA A 155 -12.73 22.33 22.43
CA ALA A 155 -12.26 22.65 23.77
C ALA A 155 -13.11 23.71 24.49
N GLN A 156 -13.67 24.65 23.74
CA GLN A 156 -14.60 25.66 24.28
C GLN A 156 -16.01 25.08 24.50
N THR A 157 -16.43 24.12 23.70
CA THR A 157 -17.78 23.54 23.74
C THR A 157 -17.86 22.33 24.69
N TYR A 158 -16.79 21.57 24.81
CA TYR A 158 -16.65 20.42 25.67
C TYR A 158 -15.36 20.55 26.45
N ASN A 159 -15.32 20.11 27.70
CA ASN A 159 -14.12 20.19 28.54
C ASN A 159 -13.05 19.17 28.04
N VAL A 160 -12.46 19.47 26.89
CA VAL A 160 -11.55 18.57 26.09
C VAL A 160 -10.30 18.17 26.87
N GLN A 161 -9.96 18.89 27.96
CA GLN A 161 -8.83 18.50 28.83
C GLN A 161 -9.01 17.15 29.52
N GLN A 162 -10.23 16.57 29.47
CA GLN A 162 -10.54 15.25 30.04
C GLN A 162 -10.85 14.19 28.99
N GLU A 163 -10.83 14.53 27.69
CA GLU A 163 -11.07 13.53 26.63
C GLU A 163 -9.82 12.68 26.37
N GLN A 164 -10.07 11.40 26.13
CA GLN A 164 -9.06 10.45 25.71
C GLN A 164 -8.43 10.92 24.39
N GLN A 165 -7.11 10.88 24.30
CA GLN A 165 -6.38 11.21 23.09
C GLN A 165 -6.00 9.94 22.32
N HIS A 166 -6.13 9.99 21.03
CA HIS A 166 -5.79 8.91 20.10
C HIS A 166 -4.59 9.33 19.27
N ILE A 167 -3.61 8.43 19.13
CA ILE A 167 -2.41 8.70 18.34
C ILE A 167 -2.62 8.23 16.92
N TYR A 168 -2.45 9.14 15.99
CA TYR A 168 -2.42 8.89 14.56
C TYR A 168 -1.03 9.17 14.03
N ILE A 169 -0.58 8.39 13.06
CA ILE A 169 0.72 8.58 12.41
C ILE A 169 0.57 8.88 10.93
N CYS A 170 1.48 9.70 10.41
CA CYS A 170 1.74 9.80 8.99
C CYS A 170 2.94 8.94 8.63
N LEU A 171 2.86 8.26 7.48
CA LEU A 171 3.98 7.46 6.96
C LEU A 171 5.07 8.33 6.30
N CYS A 172 4.80 9.61 6.01
CA CYS A 172 5.84 10.57 5.65
C CYS A 172 6.44 11.14 6.93
N PRO A 173 7.70 11.27 7.06
CA PRO A 173 8.59 11.08 8.18
C PRO A 173 7.83 10.90 9.53
N LEU A 174 7.41 9.70 9.82
CA LEU A 174 6.87 9.18 11.09
C LEU A 174 6.41 10.27 12.12
N LYS A 175 5.55 11.19 11.67
CA LYS A 175 4.98 12.22 12.55
C LYS A 175 3.76 11.67 13.25
N GLU A 176 3.70 11.87 14.55
CA GLU A 176 2.55 11.57 15.39
C GLU A 176 1.62 12.78 15.48
N PHE A 177 0.32 12.51 15.52
CA PHE A 177 -0.74 13.50 15.64
C PHE A 177 -1.70 13.04 16.74
N GLU A 178 -2.01 13.90 17.67
CA GLU A 178 -3.00 13.64 18.70
C GLU A 178 -4.38 14.06 18.19
N VAL A 179 -5.35 13.18 18.34
CA VAL A 179 -6.75 13.36 17.91
C VAL A 179 -7.65 13.06 19.10
N CYS A 180 -8.52 13.99 19.46
CA CYS A 180 -9.47 13.80 20.56
C CYS A 180 -10.50 12.70 20.27
N ASP A 181 -11.03 12.08 21.33
CA ASP A 181 -11.96 10.95 21.23
C ASP A 181 -13.23 11.29 20.45
N THR A 182 -13.76 12.50 20.61
CA THR A 182 -14.92 12.98 19.86
C THR A 182 -14.67 12.96 18.36
N LEU A 183 -13.52 13.47 17.89
CA LEU A 183 -13.16 13.45 16.47
C LEU A 183 -12.87 12.05 15.99
N HIS A 184 -12.16 11.23 16.79
CA HIS A 184 -11.91 9.82 16.49
C HIS A 184 -13.23 9.04 16.26
N LYS A 185 -14.19 9.17 17.16
CA LYS A 185 -15.51 8.53 17.04
C LYS A 185 -16.30 9.04 15.83
N SER A 186 -16.28 10.36 15.59
CA SER A 186 -16.92 10.95 14.41
C SER A 186 -16.36 10.41 13.11
N MET A 187 -15.03 10.23 13.04
CA MET A 187 -14.38 9.64 11.88
C MET A 187 -14.80 8.18 11.65
N GLN A 188 -14.91 7.40 12.73
CA GLN A 188 -15.38 6.01 12.63
C GLN A 188 -16.82 5.91 12.15
N ILE A 189 -17.73 6.72 12.73
CA ILE A 189 -19.16 6.74 12.37
C ILE A 189 -19.34 7.16 10.92
N ASN A 190 -18.65 8.22 10.49
CA ASN A 190 -18.77 8.77 9.15
C ASN A 190 -17.87 8.07 8.12
N GLN A 191 -17.09 7.07 8.53
CA GLN A 191 -16.11 6.37 7.70
C GLN A 191 -15.13 7.34 7.00
N THR A 192 -14.72 8.38 7.71
CA THR A 192 -13.84 9.43 7.21
C THR A 192 -12.46 9.31 7.83
N LEU A 193 -11.44 9.78 7.12
CA LEU A 193 -10.04 9.73 7.57
C LEU A 193 -9.40 11.12 7.41
N LEU A 194 -8.51 11.48 8.31
CA LEU A 194 -7.73 12.72 8.21
C LEU A 194 -6.54 12.54 7.26
N ARG A 195 -6.17 13.60 6.54
CA ARG A 195 -4.99 13.61 5.67
C ARG A 195 -3.84 14.38 6.30
N CYS A 196 -2.63 13.88 6.09
CA CYS A 196 -1.42 14.63 6.43
C CYS A 196 -1.29 15.90 5.59
N LYS A 197 -1.10 17.05 6.22
CA LYS A 197 -0.92 18.34 5.53
C LYS A 197 0.31 18.34 4.58
N THR A 198 1.35 17.57 4.90
CA THR A 198 2.59 17.53 4.14
C THR A 198 2.52 16.63 2.91
N CYS A 199 2.15 15.36 3.08
CA CYS A 199 2.16 14.37 2.00
C CYS A 199 0.77 14.02 1.46
N LYS A 200 -0.29 14.64 1.99
CA LYS A 200 -1.69 14.39 1.63
C LYS A 200 -2.16 12.95 1.83
N GLN A 201 -1.32 12.09 2.42
CA GLN A 201 -1.67 10.72 2.76
C GLN A 201 -2.58 10.66 3.99
N PRO A 202 -3.44 9.64 4.10
CA PRO A 202 -4.26 9.45 5.28
C PRO A 202 -3.39 9.25 6.53
N LEU A 203 -3.85 9.82 7.62
CA LEU A 203 -3.32 9.48 8.93
C LEU A 203 -3.82 8.11 9.34
N VAL A 204 -2.95 7.30 9.93
CA VAL A 204 -3.24 5.93 10.36
C VAL A 204 -3.33 5.91 11.88
N PHE A 205 -4.40 5.35 12.41
CA PHE A 205 -4.54 5.14 13.84
C PHE A 205 -3.42 4.21 14.34
N LYS A 206 -2.68 4.66 15.33
CA LYS A 206 -1.58 3.90 15.96
C LYS A 206 -2.01 3.32 17.28
N ASP A 207 -2.47 4.18 18.18
CA ASP A 207 -2.77 3.78 19.55
C ASP A 207 -3.62 4.84 20.27
N ILE A 208 -3.95 4.56 21.51
CA ILE A 208 -4.57 5.47 22.44
C ILE A 208 -3.44 6.07 23.29
N LYS A 209 -3.44 7.40 23.43
CA LYS A 209 -2.56 8.04 24.41
C LYS A 209 -3.10 7.74 25.80
N LEU A 210 -2.41 6.88 26.52
CA LEU A 210 -2.71 6.60 27.93
C LEU A 210 -2.14 7.74 28.76
N ASP A 211 -2.98 8.44 29.48
CA ASP A 211 -2.53 9.26 30.62
C ASP A 211 -2.04 8.30 31.70
N ASP A 212 -0.74 8.35 31.98
CA ASP A 212 0.08 7.30 32.58
C ASP A 212 -0.37 6.73 33.95
N GLU A 213 -1.35 7.29 34.64
CA GLU A 213 -1.76 6.77 35.96
C GLU A 213 -3.24 6.34 36.07
N LYS A 214 -4.15 7.00 35.37
CA LYS A 214 -5.60 6.75 35.55
C LYS A 214 -6.17 5.65 34.66
N HIS A 215 -5.53 5.35 33.55
CA HIS A 215 -6.03 4.38 32.58
C HIS A 215 -5.63 2.94 32.88
N PHE A 216 -4.47 2.73 33.50
CA PHE A 216 -4.04 1.39 33.87
C PHE A 216 -5.01 0.76 34.91
N ASP A 217 -5.45 1.53 35.88
CA ASP A 217 -6.43 1.08 36.89
C ASP A 217 -7.81 0.80 36.30
N ALA A 218 -8.26 1.58 35.31
CA ALA A 218 -9.54 1.37 34.65
C ALA A 218 -9.53 0.13 33.74
N LEU A 219 -8.43 -0.09 33.01
CA LEU A 219 -8.23 -1.29 32.18
C LEU A 219 -8.01 -2.53 33.07
N ALA A 220 -7.25 -2.43 34.12
CA ALA A 220 -7.04 -3.53 35.07
C ALA A 220 -8.38 -3.97 35.70
N LYS A 221 -9.24 -3.02 36.10
CA LYS A 221 -10.58 -3.31 36.63
C LYS A 221 -11.53 -3.91 35.58
N LYS A 222 -11.34 -3.62 34.30
CA LYS A 222 -12.22 -4.10 33.22
C LYS A 222 -11.87 -5.52 32.73
N TYR A 223 -10.61 -5.93 32.82
CA TYR A 223 -10.11 -7.18 32.22
C TYR A 223 -9.56 -8.21 33.21
N PHE A 224 -9.43 -7.86 34.50
CA PHE A 224 -8.87 -8.76 35.52
C PHE A 224 -9.80 -9.00 36.72
N HIS A 225 -11.11 -8.84 36.52
CA HIS A 225 -12.15 -9.29 37.45
C HIS A 225 -12.99 -10.38 36.86
#